data_5e231fc1b0f356fb3e7732b39a7c2b54
#
_entry.id   5e231fc1b0f356fb3e7732b39a7c2b54
#
_cell.length_a   1.000
_cell.length_b   1.000
_cell.length_c   1.000
_cell.angle_alpha   90.00
_cell.angle_beta   90.00
_cell.angle_gamma   90.00
#
_symmetry.space_group_name_H-M   'P 1'
#
loop_
_entity.id
_entity.type
_entity.pdbx_description
1 polymer ?
#
loop_
_entity_poly.entity_id
_entity_poly.type
_entity_poly.pdbx_seq_one_letter_code
_entity_poly.pdbx_strand_id
1 'polypeptide(L)'
;LYNYARFGSIFEFGHNYLPEFTESRYGQFSLHYIPDNFRTLFRLPQINPDGTLSFPIFNGFAVWLASPIVLTCFWYAVREMLNGGNYKMVFLFFGTFLAHLLCLTAHKTMGGFQFGHRYTIDLLPYAYTLLLLTKKKVSAKYWMPAFLFGFGLNLIGTIGLYCKWL
;
A
#
# COMPACT_ATOMS: atom_id res chain seq x y z
N LEU A 1 -26.52 -8.85 -10.27
CA LEU A 1 -27.88 -8.25 -10.28
C LEU A 1 -27.88 -6.81 -9.74
N TYR A 2 -27.28 -6.53 -8.59
CA TYR A 2 -27.28 -5.20 -7.97
C TYR A 2 -26.68 -4.11 -8.89
N ASN A 3 -25.48 -4.36 -9.43
CA ASN A 3 -24.84 -3.41 -10.35
C ASN A 3 -25.63 -3.22 -11.64
N TYR A 4 -26.18 -4.30 -12.18
CA TYR A 4 -27.02 -4.23 -13.37
C TYR A 4 -28.29 -3.39 -13.13
N ALA A 5 -28.94 -3.59 -11.98
CA ALA A 5 -30.15 -2.83 -11.62
C ALA A 5 -29.88 -1.33 -11.44
N ARG A 6 -28.67 -0.94 -10.97
CA ARG A 6 -28.31 0.47 -10.73
C ARG A 6 -27.72 1.17 -11.95
N PHE A 7 -26.91 0.47 -12.73
CA PHE A 7 -26.05 1.07 -13.74
C PHE A 7 -26.23 0.48 -15.15
N GLY A 8 -27.13 -0.49 -15.31
CA GLY A 8 -27.35 -1.18 -16.60
C GLY A 8 -26.18 -2.11 -17.02
N SER A 9 -25.17 -2.28 -16.16
CA SER A 9 -24.01 -3.14 -16.40
C SER A 9 -23.62 -3.91 -15.15
N ILE A 10 -23.26 -5.19 -15.32
CA ILE A 10 -22.77 -6.03 -14.20
C ILE A 10 -21.36 -5.64 -13.75
N PHE A 11 -20.59 -4.97 -14.61
CA PHE A 11 -19.19 -4.55 -14.36
C PHE A 11 -19.09 -3.09 -13.93
N GLU A 12 -20.18 -2.35 -13.82
CA GLU A 12 -20.17 -0.97 -13.36
C GLU A 12 -20.43 -0.90 -11.85
N PHE A 13 -19.55 -0.18 -11.15
CA PHE A 13 -19.58 -0.02 -9.69
C PHE A 13 -19.87 1.43 -9.27
N GLY A 14 -20.13 2.31 -10.24
CA GLY A 14 -20.44 3.72 -10.02
C GLY A 14 -19.22 4.65 -10.02
N HIS A 15 -17.99 4.13 -9.96
CA HIS A 15 -16.79 4.96 -10.01
C HIS A 15 -16.64 5.72 -11.32
N ASN A 16 -17.03 5.11 -12.46
CA ASN A 16 -16.94 5.76 -13.76
C ASN A 16 -17.87 6.99 -13.92
N TYR A 17 -18.84 7.17 -13.02
CA TYR A 17 -19.68 8.36 -12.99
C TYR A 17 -19.13 9.51 -12.14
N LEU A 18 -18.02 9.28 -11.41
CA LEU A 18 -17.39 10.34 -10.64
C LEU A 18 -16.65 11.31 -11.58
N PRO A 19 -16.80 12.64 -11.40
CA PRO A 19 -16.15 13.63 -12.26
C PRO A 19 -14.64 13.43 -12.38
N GLU A 20 -13.99 13.00 -11.30
CA GLU A 20 -12.55 12.72 -11.28
C GLU A 20 -12.11 11.65 -12.31
N PHE A 21 -13.02 10.76 -12.73
CA PHE A 21 -12.74 9.74 -13.74
C PHE A 21 -13.32 10.08 -15.10
N THR A 22 -14.54 10.65 -15.16
CA THR A 22 -15.18 11.05 -16.43
C THR A 22 -14.41 12.15 -17.14
N GLU A 23 -13.86 13.12 -16.38
CA GLU A 23 -13.07 14.22 -16.92
C GLU A 23 -11.58 13.87 -17.08
N SER A 24 -11.19 12.66 -16.72
CA SER A 24 -9.81 12.23 -16.81
C SER A 24 -9.42 11.89 -18.25
N ARG A 25 -8.30 12.47 -18.73
CA ARG A 25 -7.72 12.20 -20.04
C ARG A 25 -7.48 10.71 -20.30
N TYR A 26 -7.14 9.94 -19.28
CA TYR A 26 -6.78 8.53 -19.39
C TYR A 26 -7.75 7.59 -18.67
N GLY A 27 -8.90 8.11 -18.19
CA GLY A 27 -9.90 7.33 -17.45
C GLY A 27 -9.45 6.89 -16.07
N GLN A 28 -10.11 5.88 -15.52
CA GLN A 28 -9.86 5.37 -14.18
C GLN A 28 -8.55 4.58 -14.09
N PHE A 29 -8.23 3.77 -15.10
CA PHE A 29 -7.03 2.93 -15.15
C PHE A 29 -6.21 3.23 -16.40
N SER A 30 -4.91 3.51 -16.21
CA SER A 30 -3.96 3.71 -17.31
C SER A 30 -2.53 3.47 -16.85
N LEU A 31 -1.71 2.95 -17.77
CA LEU A 31 -0.28 2.81 -17.53
C LEU A 31 0.43 4.17 -17.36
N HIS A 32 -0.17 5.26 -17.82
CA HIS A 32 0.36 6.62 -17.61
C HIS A 32 0.44 7.02 -16.14
N TYR A 33 -0.39 6.43 -15.27
CA TYR A 33 -0.39 6.76 -13.85
C TYR A 33 0.73 6.06 -13.07
N ILE A 34 1.26 4.93 -13.60
CA ILE A 34 2.22 4.10 -12.89
C ILE A 34 3.45 4.87 -12.40
N PRO A 35 4.16 5.68 -13.24
CA PRO A 35 5.37 6.34 -12.78
C PRO A 35 5.14 7.29 -11.60
N ASP A 36 4.06 8.08 -11.65
CA ASP A 36 3.76 9.07 -10.62
C ASP A 36 3.23 8.39 -9.35
N ASN A 37 2.33 7.42 -9.50
CA ASN A 37 1.82 6.66 -8.36
C ASN A 37 2.92 5.83 -7.71
N PHE A 38 3.83 5.26 -8.49
CA PHE A 38 4.99 4.54 -7.93
C PHE A 38 5.88 5.47 -7.09
N ARG A 39 6.08 6.72 -7.52
CA ARG A 39 6.82 7.72 -6.73
C ARG A 39 6.16 8.02 -5.40
N THR A 40 4.82 8.01 -5.31
CA THR A 40 4.12 8.26 -4.04
C THR A 40 4.43 7.20 -2.98
N LEU A 41 4.72 5.95 -3.39
CA LEU A 41 5.10 4.86 -2.48
C LEU A 41 6.41 5.16 -1.72
N PHE A 42 7.21 6.09 -2.22
CA PHE A 42 8.51 6.49 -1.64
C PHE A 42 8.53 7.93 -1.16
N ARG A 43 7.44 8.68 -1.27
CA ARG A 43 7.36 10.07 -0.81
C ARG A 43 7.58 10.11 0.70
N LEU A 44 8.53 10.92 1.13
CA LEU A 44 8.84 11.10 2.55
C LEU A 44 8.10 12.31 3.13
N PRO A 45 7.83 12.30 4.44
CA PRO A 45 7.48 13.50 5.18
C PRO A 45 8.57 14.56 5.03
N GLN A 46 8.18 15.81 5.09
CA GLN A 46 9.08 16.98 4.95
C GLN A 46 9.20 17.71 6.29
N ILE A 47 10.40 18.17 6.59
CA ILE A 47 10.65 19.04 7.73
C ILE A 47 10.51 20.49 7.23
N ASN A 48 9.54 21.21 7.81
CA ASN A 48 9.31 22.61 7.51
C ASN A 48 10.41 23.49 8.12
N PRO A 49 10.58 24.75 7.67
CA PRO A 49 11.57 25.69 8.23
C PRO A 49 11.40 25.98 9.72
N ASP A 50 10.18 25.84 10.25
CA ASP A 50 9.84 25.97 11.67
C ASP A 50 10.15 24.72 12.51
N GLY A 51 10.71 23.67 11.91
CA GLY A 51 11.02 22.42 12.55
C GLY A 51 9.84 21.44 12.66
N THR A 52 8.65 21.80 12.19
CA THR A 52 7.49 20.92 12.20
C THR A 52 7.59 19.87 11.08
N LEU A 53 6.99 18.69 11.31
CA LEU A 53 6.95 17.59 10.36
C LEU A 53 5.64 17.62 9.59
N SER A 54 5.72 17.75 8.26
CA SER A 54 4.57 17.72 7.36
C SER A 54 4.49 16.36 6.64
N PHE A 55 3.35 15.72 6.72
CA PHE A 55 3.09 14.46 6.05
C PHE A 55 2.30 14.69 4.76
N PRO A 56 2.68 14.04 3.64
CA PRO A 56 1.89 14.06 2.42
C PRO A 56 0.61 13.24 2.63
N ILE A 57 -0.49 13.91 2.96
CA ILE A 57 -1.79 13.26 3.24
C ILE A 57 -2.61 12.98 1.97
N PHE A 58 -2.29 13.64 0.85
CA PHE A 58 -2.95 13.35 -0.43
C PHE A 58 -2.19 12.27 -1.19
N ASN A 59 -2.85 11.16 -1.50
CA ASN A 59 -2.31 9.93 -2.05
C ASN A 59 -1.25 9.24 -1.17
N GLY A 60 -1.06 9.71 0.05
CA GLY A 60 -0.21 9.07 1.04
C GLY A 60 1.30 9.31 0.88
N PHE A 61 2.07 8.60 1.69
CA PHE A 61 3.52 8.68 1.76
C PHE A 61 4.15 7.29 1.90
N ALA A 62 5.47 7.22 2.00
CA ALA A 62 6.27 6.00 1.96
C ALA A 62 5.63 4.81 2.70
N VAL A 63 5.24 3.79 1.93
CA VAL A 63 4.57 2.59 2.44
C VAL A 63 5.42 1.84 3.47
N TRP A 64 6.73 1.82 3.26
CA TRP A 64 7.68 1.18 4.17
C TRP A 64 7.86 1.95 5.49
N LEU A 65 7.57 3.25 5.50
CA LEU A 65 7.55 4.06 6.72
C LEU A 65 6.21 3.90 7.47
N ALA A 66 5.10 3.94 6.74
CA ALA A 66 3.76 3.74 7.32
C ALA A 66 3.53 2.30 7.82
N SER A 67 4.14 1.31 7.13
CA SER A 67 4.00 -0.11 7.45
C SER A 67 5.34 -0.85 7.37
N PRO A 68 6.29 -0.58 8.29
CA PRO A 68 7.64 -1.15 8.20
C PRO A 68 7.69 -2.67 8.37
N ILE A 69 6.63 -3.28 8.86
CA ILE A 69 6.48 -4.73 8.91
C ILE A 69 6.57 -5.37 7.51
N VAL A 70 6.20 -4.64 6.46
CA VAL A 70 6.33 -5.09 5.07
C VAL A 70 7.78 -5.37 4.71
N LEU A 71 8.71 -4.52 5.16
CA LEU A 71 10.15 -4.73 4.97
C LEU A 71 10.61 -6.02 5.67
N THR A 72 10.09 -6.28 6.87
CA THR A 72 10.38 -7.52 7.59
C THR A 72 9.89 -8.74 6.82
N CYS A 73 8.70 -8.68 6.23
CA CYS A 73 8.16 -9.75 5.40
C CYS A 73 9.05 -10.04 4.19
N PHE A 74 9.47 -9.00 3.47
CA PHE A 74 10.39 -9.16 2.33
C PHE A 74 11.75 -9.70 2.74
N TRP A 75 12.31 -9.22 3.84
CA TRP A 75 13.57 -9.74 4.37
C TRP A 75 13.49 -11.25 4.62
N TYR A 76 12.43 -11.71 5.28
CA TYR A 76 12.25 -13.14 5.54
C TYR A 76 12.05 -13.94 4.27
N ALA A 77 11.31 -13.42 3.28
CA ALA A 77 11.12 -14.06 2.00
C ALA A 77 12.46 -14.25 1.25
N VAL A 78 13.29 -13.20 1.18
CA VAL A 78 14.62 -13.27 0.58
C VAL A 78 15.50 -14.28 1.32
N ARG A 79 15.50 -14.23 2.65
CA ARG A 79 16.26 -15.16 3.49
C ARG A 79 15.84 -16.61 3.26
N GLU A 80 14.55 -16.88 3.11
CA GLU A 80 14.04 -18.24 2.82
C GLU A 80 14.53 -18.73 1.46
N MET A 81 14.54 -17.86 0.45
CA MET A 81 15.10 -18.20 -0.87
C MET A 81 16.58 -18.55 -0.79
N LEU A 82 17.37 -17.70 -0.10
CA LEU A 82 18.83 -17.89 0.04
C LEU A 82 19.20 -19.14 0.84
N ASN A 83 18.33 -19.59 1.74
CA ASN A 83 18.55 -20.80 2.55
C ASN A 83 17.95 -22.09 1.93
N GLY A 84 17.65 -22.10 0.65
CA GLY A 84 17.14 -23.28 -0.04
C GLY A 84 15.70 -23.64 0.34
N GLY A 85 14.89 -22.65 0.76
CA GLY A 85 13.48 -22.83 1.05
C GLY A 85 12.61 -23.04 -0.19
N ASN A 86 11.31 -22.92 -0.02
CA ASN A 86 10.35 -23.10 -1.11
C ASN A 86 10.32 -21.89 -2.05
N TYR A 87 11.36 -21.77 -2.88
CA TYR A 87 11.51 -20.64 -3.81
C TYR A 87 10.31 -20.50 -4.78
N LYS A 88 9.67 -21.62 -5.19
CA LYS A 88 8.51 -21.57 -6.09
C LYS A 88 7.35 -20.79 -5.47
N MET A 89 7.06 -21.06 -4.19
CA MET A 89 6.00 -20.36 -3.47
C MET A 89 6.37 -18.89 -3.23
N VAL A 90 7.64 -18.62 -2.90
CA VAL A 90 8.11 -17.24 -2.75
C VAL A 90 7.97 -16.47 -4.06
N PHE A 91 8.36 -17.05 -5.19
CA PHE A 91 8.18 -16.43 -6.51
C PHE A 91 6.70 -16.21 -6.86
N LEU A 92 5.83 -17.17 -6.54
CA LEU A 92 4.39 -17.04 -6.77
C LEU A 92 3.84 -15.82 -6.01
N PHE A 93 4.14 -15.72 -4.72
CA PHE A 93 3.65 -14.61 -3.90
C PHE A 93 4.28 -13.27 -4.28
N PHE A 94 5.56 -13.23 -4.63
CA PHE A 94 6.20 -12.02 -5.15
C PHE A 94 5.57 -11.59 -6.47
N GLY A 95 5.34 -12.51 -7.39
CA GLY A 95 4.69 -12.24 -8.67
C GLY A 95 3.28 -11.69 -8.49
N THR A 96 2.50 -12.31 -7.59
CA THR A 96 1.12 -11.84 -7.27
C THR A 96 1.15 -10.47 -6.61
N PHE A 97 2.06 -10.26 -5.65
CA PHE A 97 2.26 -8.95 -5.03
C PHE A 97 2.59 -7.88 -6.07
N LEU A 98 3.53 -8.16 -6.97
CA LEU A 98 3.94 -7.22 -8.03
C LEU A 98 2.80 -6.95 -9.01
N ALA A 99 2.08 -7.98 -9.43
CA ALA A 99 0.92 -7.81 -10.32
C ALA A 99 -0.16 -6.93 -9.67
N HIS A 100 -0.47 -7.18 -8.40
CA HIS A 100 -1.42 -6.36 -7.65
C HIS A 100 -0.93 -4.92 -7.49
N LEU A 101 0.35 -4.72 -7.15
CA LEU A 101 0.97 -3.40 -7.05
C LEU A 101 0.88 -2.62 -8.37
N LEU A 102 1.11 -3.29 -9.50
CA LEU A 102 0.97 -2.68 -10.83
C LEU A 102 -0.48 -2.27 -11.10
N CYS A 103 -1.45 -3.10 -10.73
CA CYS A 103 -2.88 -2.74 -10.83
C CYS A 103 -3.21 -1.52 -9.97
N LEU A 104 -2.72 -1.47 -8.72
CA LEU A 104 -2.93 -0.33 -7.83
C LEU A 104 -2.30 0.95 -8.39
N THR A 105 -1.07 0.87 -8.88
CA THR A 105 -0.38 2.04 -9.44
C THR A 105 -0.92 2.49 -10.79
N ALA A 106 -1.60 1.62 -11.53
CA ALA A 106 -2.29 1.98 -12.76
C ALA A 106 -3.63 2.71 -12.52
N HIS A 107 -4.16 2.73 -11.29
CA HIS A 107 -5.36 3.50 -10.94
C HIS A 107 -5.03 5.00 -10.86
N LYS A 108 -5.96 5.86 -11.27
CA LYS A 108 -5.76 7.33 -11.32
C LYS A 108 -5.36 7.93 -9.98
N THR A 109 -5.90 7.42 -8.88
CA THR A 109 -5.63 7.91 -7.52
C THR A 109 -5.10 6.78 -6.64
N MET A 110 -4.26 7.13 -5.67
CA MET A 110 -3.72 6.18 -4.69
C MET A 110 -4.47 6.24 -3.35
N GLY A 111 -5.75 6.63 -3.37
CA GLY A 111 -6.64 6.58 -2.20
C GLY A 111 -7.06 7.93 -1.64
N GLY A 112 -6.68 9.05 -2.27
CA GLY A 112 -7.08 10.39 -1.84
C GLY A 112 -6.49 10.80 -0.49
N PHE A 113 -7.27 11.48 0.37
CA PHE A 113 -6.84 11.91 1.69
C PHE A 113 -6.70 10.73 2.65
N GLN A 114 -5.48 10.53 3.17
CA GLN A 114 -5.13 9.42 4.05
C GLN A 114 -3.82 9.67 4.78
N PHE A 115 -3.64 9.05 5.94
CA PHE A 115 -2.33 8.93 6.56
C PHE A 115 -1.75 7.55 6.22
N GLY A 116 -0.50 7.50 5.76
CA GLY A 116 0.09 6.28 5.24
C GLY A 116 -0.35 5.98 3.81
N HIS A 117 -0.62 4.71 3.51
CA HIS A 117 -0.94 4.27 2.15
C HIS A 117 -2.06 3.22 2.16
N ARG A 118 -3.32 3.68 2.14
CA ARG A 118 -4.51 2.83 2.32
C ARG A 118 -4.61 1.68 1.31
N TYR A 119 -4.38 1.95 0.04
CA TYR A 119 -4.50 0.92 -0.99
C TYR A 119 -3.44 -0.18 -0.89
N THR A 120 -2.29 0.10 -0.30
CA THR A 120 -1.27 -0.93 -0.09
C THR A 120 -1.61 -1.92 1.02
N ILE A 121 -2.67 -1.66 1.82
CA ILE A 121 -3.18 -2.62 2.82
C ILE A 121 -3.61 -3.92 2.12
N ASP A 122 -4.13 -3.84 0.90
CA ASP A 122 -4.54 -5.01 0.12
C ASP A 122 -3.36 -5.92 -0.27
N LEU A 123 -2.13 -5.42 -0.14
CA LEU A 123 -0.90 -6.19 -0.35
C LEU A 123 -0.43 -6.94 0.90
N LEU A 124 -0.92 -6.57 2.09
CA LEU A 124 -0.52 -7.20 3.36
C LEU A 124 -0.79 -8.71 3.43
N PRO A 125 -1.91 -9.24 2.92
CA PRO A 125 -2.14 -10.69 2.90
C PRO A 125 -1.03 -11.46 2.20
N TYR A 126 -0.50 -10.94 1.09
CA TYR A 126 0.62 -11.56 0.38
C TYR A 126 1.89 -11.54 1.21
N ALA A 127 2.19 -10.38 1.84
CA ALA A 127 3.36 -10.22 2.70
C ALA A 127 3.30 -11.15 3.91
N TYR A 128 2.16 -11.25 4.59
CA TYR A 128 1.99 -12.17 5.73
C TYR A 128 2.05 -13.63 5.31
N THR A 129 1.50 -13.99 4.14
CA THR A 129 1.61 -15.36 3.64
C THR A 129 3.06 -15.75 3.39
N LEU A 130 3.91 -14.83 2.91
CA LEU A 130 5.34 -15.06 2.79
C LEU A 130 6.00 -15.42 4.14
N LEU A 131 5.58 -14.76 5.24
CA LEU A 131 6.05 -15.12 6.58
C LEU A 131 5.61 -16.51 7.00
N LEU A 132 4.37 -16.89 6.70
CA LEU A 132 3.82 -18.21 7.05
C LEU A 132 4.50 -19.35 6.26
N LEU A 133 5.01 -19.06 5.08
CA LEU A 133 5.73 -20.01 4.23
C LEU A 133 7.19 -20.22 4.66
N THR A 134 7.72 -19.40 5.55
CA THR A 134 9.09 -19.56 6.03
C THR A 134 9.21 -20.81 6.92
N LYS A 135 10.19 -21.67 6.65
CA LYS A 135 10.43 -22.89 7.46
C LYS A 135 10.94 -22.59 8.86
N LYS A 136 11.64 -21.46 9.03
CA LYS A 136 12.19 -21.05 10.31
C LYS A 136 11.22 -20.13 11.04
N LYS A 137 11.07 -20.35 12.34
CA LYS A 137 10.27 -19.44 13.19
C LYS A 137 10.82 -18.01 13.09
N VAL A 138 9.91 -17.09 12.82
CA VAL A 138 10.19 -15.65 12.80
C VAL A 138 10.22 -15.16 14.26
N SER A 139 11.40 -14.79 14.74
CA SER A 139 11.53 -14.30 16.11
C SER A 139 10.85 -12.93 16.26
N ALA A 140 10.05 -12.80 17.33
CA ALA A 140 9.38 -11.54 17.69
C ALA A 140 10.35 -10.36 17.84
N LYS A 141 11.60 -10.64 18.23
CA LYS A 141 12.67 -9.64 18.35
C LYS A 141 12.84 -8.79 17.08
N TYR A 142 12.62 -9.36 15.90
CA TYR A 142 12.87 -8.67 14.64
C TYR A 142 11.63 -7.97 14.06
N TRP A 143 10.43 -8.53 14.25
CA TRP A 143 9.23 -7.94 13.67
C TRP A 143 8.47 -7.03 14.64
N MET A 144 8.57 -7.28 15.96
CA MET A 144 7.84 -6.53 16.97
C MET A 144 8.17 -5.02 16.98
N PRO A 145 9.45 -4.60 16.89
CA PRO A 145 9.77 -3.17 16.80
C PRO A 145 9.15 -2.50 15.57
N ALA A 146 9.21 -3.16 14.41
CA ALA A 146 8.61 -2.65 13.18
C ALA A 146 7.08 -2.52 13.30
N PHE A 147 6.43 -3.51 13.92
CA PHE A 147 5.00 -3.48 14.19
C PHE A 147 4.63 -2.34 15.15
N LEU A 148 5.31 -2.24 16.29
CA LEU A 148 5.02 -1.21 17.30
C LEU A 148 5.24 0.21 16.75
N PHE A 149 6.32 0.41 16.00
CA PHE A 149 6.56 1.68 15.33
C PHE A 149 5.44 2.02 14.33
N GLY A 150 5.12 1.09 13.44
CA GLY A 150 4.05 1.29 12.46
C GLY A 150 2.69 1.53 13.12
N PHE A 151 2.36 0.77 14.16
CA PHE A 151 1.14 0.96 14.94
C PHE A 151 1.10 2.36 15.57
N GLY A 152 2.16 2.78 16.28
CA GLY A 152 2.22 4.09 16.93
C GLY A 152 2.13 5.23 15.92
N LEU A 153 2.88 5.14 14.82
CA LEU A 153 2.86 6.16 13.77
C LEU A 153 1.47 6.30 13.14
N ASN A 154 0.81 5.20 12.79
CA ASN A 154 -0.53 5.25 12.20
C ASN A 154 -1.60 5.70 13.20
N LEU A 155 -1.46 5.33 14.48
CA LEU A 155 -2.36 5.81 15.54
C LEU A 155 -2.29 7.34 15.68
N ILE A 156 -1.08 7.89 15.80
CA ILE A 156 -0.85 9.34 15.88
C ILE A 156 -1.36 10.03 14.62
N GLY A 157 -1.02 9.50 13.45
CA GLY A 157 -1.45 10.08 12.19
C GLY A 157 -2.96 10.05 11.98
N THR A 158 -3.63 8.97 12.39
CA THR A 158 -5.09 8.88 12.32
C THR A 158 -5.76 9.90 13.25
N ILE A 159 -5.26 10.01 14.49
CA ILE A 159 -5.73 11.03 15.44
C ILE A 159 -5.46 12.44 14.87
N GLY A 160 -4.26 12.67 14.32
CA GLY A 160 -3.89 13.95 13.73
C GLY A 160 -4.79 14.38 12.57
N LEU A 161 -5.14 13.46 11.67
CA LEU A 161 -6.11 13.70 10.59
C LEU A 161 -7.51 14.00 11.15
N TYR A 162 -7.96 13.21 12.14
CA TYR A 162 -9.28 13.40 12.73
C TYR A 162 -9.39 14.73 13.49
N CYS A 163 -8.35 15.08 14.25
CA CYS A 163 -8.28 16.33 15.00
C CYS A 163 -7.81 17.52 14.16
N LYS A 164 -7.52 17.33 12.85
CA LYS A 164 -7.02 18.37 11.94
C LYS A 164 -5.70 19.01 12.40
N TRP A 165 -4.79 18.21 12.94
CA TRP A 165 -3.42 18.66 13.27
C TRP A 165 -2.44 18.51 12.10
N LEU A 166 -2.79 17.65 11.12
CA LEU A 166 -2.00 17.33 9.93
C LEU A 166 -2.64 17.91 8.69
#